data_ca6cafbde202836c3b8fa192562048a1
#
_entry.id   ca6cafbde202836c3b8fa192562048a1
#
_cell.length_a   1.000
_cell.length_b   1.000
_cell.length_c   1.000
_cell.angle_alpha   90.00
_cell.angle_beta   90.00
_cell.angle_gamma   90.00
#
_symmetry.space_group_name_H-M   'P 1'
#
loop_
_entity.id
_entity.type
_entity.pdbx_description
1 polymer ?
#
loop_
_entity_poly.entity_id
_entity_poly.type
_entity_poly.pdbx_seq_one_letter_code
_entity_poly.pdbx_strand_id
1 'polypeptide(L)'
;VLNTKSGDKKLNLAAVLTDPVSGRILRVSTTEPGVQLYSGNFLKGQKGKSGKAYAHRSAVCLETQHYPDSVNHPNFPTTILKPGETFQSRTVFAFSIQDSKKDKASK
;
A
#
# COMPACT_ATOMS: atom_id res chain seq x y z
N VAL A 1 -2.12 -6.38 -8.25
CA VAL A 1 -1.94 -5.72 -9.56
C VAL A 1 -2.86 -4.53 -9.61
N LEU A 2 -2.33 -3.37 -9.98
CA LEU A 2 -3.12 -2.16 -10.16
C LEU A 2 -3.55 -2.04 -11.62
N ASN A 3 -4.74 -1.45 -11.87
CA ASN A 3 -5.25 -1.21 -13.21
C ASN A 3 -4.57 0.00 -13.86
N THR A 4 -3.24 -0.05 -13.97
CA THR A 4 -2.42 1.00 -14.56
C THR A 4 -1.74 0.46 -15.81
N LYS A 5 -1.55 1.32 -16.82
CA LYS A 5 -0.72 0.94 -17.96
C LYS A 5 0.75 0.88 -17.51
N SER A 6 1.45 -0.16 -17.91
CA SER A 6 2.90 -0.28 -17.67
C SER A 6 3.62 0.98 -18.16
N GLY A 7 4.45 1.57 -17.30
CA GLY A 7 5.19 2.81 -17.61
C GLY A 7 4.45 4.12 -17.36
N ASP A 8 3.20 4.09 -16.89
CA ASP A 8 2.48 5.30 -16.47
C ASP A 8 3.06 5.82 -15.14
N LYS A 9 3.74 6.99 -15.21
CA LYS A 9 4.29 7.66 -14.02
C LYS A 9 3.26 8.46 -13.23
N LYS A 10 1.98 8.32 -13.53
CA LYS A 10 0.90 8.96 -12.77
C LYS A 10 0.69 8.28 -11.43
N LEU A 11 0.35 9.10 -10.44
CA LEU A 11 -0.16 8.58 -9.18
C LEU A 11 -1.56 8.00 -9.39
N ASN A 12 -1.71 6.72 -9.11
CA ASN A 12 -2.98 6.01 -9.18
C ASN A 12 -3.39 5.56 -7.77
N LEU A 13 -4.67 5.64 -7.45
CA LEU A 13 -5.19 5.12 -6.18
C LEU A 13 -5.01 3.60 -6.16
N ALA A 14 -4.17 3.12 -5.24
CA ALA A 14 -3.82 1.71 -5.09
C ALA A 14 -4.66 1.00 -4.03
N ALA A 15 -4.94 1.69 -2.91
CA ALA A 15 -5.68 1.11 -1.80
C ALA A 15 -6.37 2.18 -0.96
N VAL A 16 -7.47 1.78 -0.34
CA VAL A 16 -8.13 2.54 0.74
C VAL A 16 -8.31 1.60 1.92
N LEU A 17 -7.78 1.98 3.05
CA LEU A 17 -7.96 1.29 4.33
C LEU A 17 -8.82 2.16 5.23
N THR A 18 -9.91 1.60 5.74
CA THR A 18 -10.83 2.29 6.65
C THR A 18 -11.00 1.49 7.93
N ASP A 19 -10.88 2.16 9.05
CA ASP A 19 -11.28 1.61 10.33
C ASP A 19 -12.68 2.11 10.67
N PRO A 20 -13.70 1.23 10.65
CA PRO A 20 -15.09 1.64 10.86
C PRO A 20 -15.36 2.09 12.30
N VAL A 21 -14.53 1.70 13.26
CA VAL A 21 -14.70 2.07 14.67
C VAL A 21 -14.22 3.50 14.93
N SER A 22 -13.03 3.84 14.47
CA SER A 22 -12.47 5.18 14.67
C SER A 22 -12.79 6.15 13.54
N GLY A 23 -13.32 5.67 12.41
CA GLY A 23 -13.55 6.47 11.20
C GLY A 23 -12.27 6.88 10.47
N ARG A 24 -11.09 6.39 10.88
CA ARG A 24 -9.83 6.71 10.22
C ARG A 24 -9.75 6.09 8.84
N ILE A 25 -9.26 6.86 7.88
CA ILE A 25 -9.08 6.43 6.50
C ILE A 25 -7.63 6.69 6.09
N LEU A 26 -7.00 5.69 5.50
CA LEU A 26 -5.73 5.80 4.78
C LEU A 26 -5.98 5.55 3.30
N ARG A 27 -5.62 6.51 2.45
CA ARG A 27 -5.59 6.37 0.99
C ARG A 27 -4.14 6.26 0.55
N VAL A 28 -3.82 5.22 -0.20
CA VAL A 28 -2.49 5.00 -0.76
C VAL A 28 -2.56 5.18 -2.27
N SER A 29 -1.79 6.13 -2.79
CA SER A 29 -1.63 6.34 -4.23
C SER A 29 -0.17 6.14 -4.61
N THR A 30 0.10 5.50 -5.74
CA THR A 30 1.47 5.17 -6.15
C THR A 30 1.66 5.21 -7.67
N THR A 31 2.91 5.36 -8.09
CA THR A 31 3.37 5.14 -9.46
C THR A 31 3.79 3.69 -9.71
N GLU A 32 3.84 2.85 -8.67
CA GLU A 32 4.20 1.44 -8.76
C GLU A 32 3.08 0.62 -9.42
N PRO A 33 3.41 -0.48 -10.11
CA PRO A 33 2.42 -1.33 -10.78
C PRO A 33 1.64 -2.24 -9.84
N GLY A 34 2.09 -2.41 -8.60
CA GLY A 34 1.49 -3.31 -7.63
C GLY A 34 1.53 -2.81 -6.20
N VAL A 35 0.71 -3.42 -5.36
CA VAL A 35 0.74 -3.27 -3.91
C VAL A 35 0.59 -4.64 -3.25
N GLN A 36 1.47 -4.95 -2.30
CA GLN A 36 1.40 -6.14 -1.47
C GLN A 36 0.66 -5.80 -0.18
N LEU A 37 -0.35 -6.59 0.13
CA LEU A 37 -1.03 -6.54 1.42
C LEU A 37 -0.41 -7.58 2.35
N TYR A 38 0.04 -7.14 3.52
CA TYR A 38 0.52 -8.01 4.58
C TYR A 38 -0.18 -7.68 5.89
N SER A 39 -0.84 -8.64 6.49
CA SER A 39 -1.68 -8.46 7.68
C SER A 39 -1.02 -8.94 8.99
N GLY A 40 0.30 -8.97 9.07
CA GLY A 40 1.01 -9.34 10.28
C GLY A 40 0.92 -10.84 10.64
N ASN A 41 0.75 -11.73 9.67
CA ASN A 41 0.57 -13.18 9.89
C ASN A 41 1.79 -13.85 10.55
N PHE A 42 2.99 -13.27 10.42
CA PHE A 42 4.22 -13.80 11.01
C PHE A 42 4.59 -13.13 12.34
N LEU A 43 3.78 -12.21 12.84
CA LEU A 43 3.99 -11.62 14.15
C LEU A 43 3.71 -12.64 15.25
N LYS A 44 4.68 -12.81 16.17
CA LYS A 44 4.67 -13.83 17.25
C LYS A 44 5.03 -13.22 18.60
N GLY A 45 4.65 -11.98 18.86
CA GLY A 45 4.97 -11.30 20.11
C GLY A 45 6.33 -10.60 20.13
N GLN A 46 6.89 -10.27 18.96
CA GLN A 46 8.13 -9.48 18.89
C GLN A 46 7.97 -8.18 19.68
N LYS A 47 9.00 -7.83 20.43
CA LYS A 47 9.02 -6.63 21.26
C LYS A 47 9.07 -5.38 20.38
N GLY A 48 8.03 -4.58 20.46
CA GLY A 48 7.92 -3.32 19.72
C GLY A 48 8.37 -2.12 20.53
N LYS A 49 8.06 -0.93 20.01
CA LYS A 49 8.30 0.33 20.70
C LYS A 49 7.54 0.36 22.02
N SER A 50 8.12 1.03 23.03
CA SER A 50 7.56 1.13 24.39
C SER A 50 7.35 -0.22 25.10
N GLY A 51 8.08 -1.27 24.68
CA GLY A 51 8.02 -2.59 25.30
C GLY A 51 6.76 -3.41 25.02
N LYS A 52 5.83 -2.91 24.23
CA LYS A 52 4.61 -3.65 23.83
C LYS A 52 4.96 -4.74 22.83
N ALA A 53 4.37 -5.91 23.00
CA ALA A 53 4.53 -7.02 22.07
C ALA A 53 3.58 -6.86 20.86
N TYR A 54 4.08 -7.18 19.66
CA TYR A 54 3.24 -7.25 18.46
C TYR A 54 2.61 -8.63 18.36
N ALA A 55 1.31 -8.69 18.56
CA ALA A 55 0.54 -9.94 18.47
C ALA A 55 0.31 -10.35 17.00
N HIS A 56 -0.03 -11.60 16.80
CA HIS A 56 -0.48 -12.11 15.50
C HIS A 56 -1.58 -11.23 14.92
N ARG A 57 -1.42 -10.80 13.67
CA ARG A 57 -2.38 -9.94 12.94
C ARG A 57 -2.69 -8.59 13.60
N SER A 58 -1.78 -8.06 14.39
CA SER A 58 -1.97 -6.75 15.05
C SER A 58 -1.59 -5.54 14.19
N ALA A 59 -1.21 -5.76 12.93
CA ALA A 59 -0.82 -4.71 12.00
C ALA A 59 -1.18 -5.07 10.56
N VAL A 60 -1.22 -4.06 9.71
CA VAL A 60 -1.37 -4.20 8.27
C VAL A 60 -0.34 -3.32 7.56
N CYS A 61 0.28 -3.87 6.51
CA CYS A 61 1.17 -3.15 5.62
C CYS A 61 0.58 -3.09 4.21
N LEU A 62 0.78 -1.96 3.55
CA LEU A 62 0.46 -1.75 2.14
C LEU A 62 1.76 -1.36 1.44
N GLU A 63 2.39 -2.32 0.77
CA GLU A 63 3.75 -2.24 0.24
C GLU A 63 3.69 -2.03 -1.27
N THR A 64 3.90 -0.79 -1.71
CA THR A 64 3.89 -0.44 -3.13
C THR A 64 5.19 -0.89 -3.79
N GLN A 65 5.08 -1.65 -4.88
CA GLN A 65 6.23 -2.33 -5.47
C GLN A 65 5.98 -2.76 -6.92
N HIS A 66 7.05 -3.16 -7.60
CA HIS A 66 6.96 -3.98 -8.80
C HIS A 66 6.49 -5.39 -8.45
N TYR A 67 6.11 -6.17 -9.47
CA TYR A 67 5.63 -7.52 -9.22
C TYR A 67 6.78 -8.42 -8.74
N PRO A 68 6.52 -9.31 -7.77
CA PRO A 68 7.48 -10.33 -7.40
C PRO A 68 7.94 -11.14 -8.61
N ASP A 69 9.19 -11.57 -8.58
CA ASP A 69 9.82 -12.40 -9.63
C ASP A 69 9.82 -11.78 -11.04
N SER A 70 9.76 -10.44 -11.14
CA SER A 70 9.67 -9.73 -12.43
C SER A 70 10.82 -10.06 -13.39
N VAL A 71 12.00 -10.41 -12.89
CA VAL A 71 13.16 -10.76 -13.74
C VAL A 71 12.95 -12.01 -14.56
N ASN A 72 12.08 -12.92 -14.11
CA ASN A 72 11.75 -14.18 -14.78
C ASN A 72 10.47 -14.07 -15.65
N HIS A 73 9.82 -12.91 -15.65
CA HIS A 73 8.57 -12.68 -16.37
C HIS A 73 8.69 -11.52 -17.38
N PRO A 74 9.04 -11.78 -18.64
CA PRO A 74 9.26 -10.73 -19.66
C PRO A 74 8.02 -9.84 -19.94
N ASN A 75 6.84 -10.32 -19.60
CA ASN A 75 5.57 -9.59 -19.72
C ASN A 75 5.27 -8.66 -18.53
N PHE A 76 6.09 -8.71 -17.46
CA PHE A 76 5.97 -7.81 -16.33
C PHE A 76 6.76 -6.51 -16.55
N PRO A 77 6.40 -5.42 -15.86
CA PRO A 77 7.27 -4.25 -15.81
C PRO A 77 8.66 -4.64 -15.31
N THR A 78 9.70 -4.24 -16.05
CA THR A 78 11.07 -4.61 -15.70
C THR A 78 11.54 -3.98 -14.40
N THR A 79 12.26 -4.75 -13.60
CA THR A 79 12.97 -4.30 -12.39
C THR A 79 14.46 -4.07 -12.65
N ILE A 80 14.91 -4.25 -13.89
CA ILE A 80 16.31 -4.07 -14.27
C ILE A 80 16.57 -2.59 -14.50
N LEU A 81 17.52 -2.02 -13.76
CA LEU A 81 18.04 -0.67 -13.94
C LEU A 81 19.40 -0.77 -14.64
N LYS A 82 19.51 -0.18 -15.83
CA LYS A 82 20.77 -0.19 -16.60
C LYS A 82 21.70 0.94 -16.15
N PRO A 83 23.02 0.82 -16.40
CA PRO A 83 23.94 1.91 -16.16
C PRO A 83 23.49 3.20 -16.87
N GLY A 84 23.51 4.32 -16.11
CA GLY A 84 23.04 5.62 -16.60
C GLY A 84 21.53 5.88 -16.47
N GLU A 85 20.72 4.88 -16.18
CA GLU A 85 19.29 5.07 -15.88
C GLU A 85 19.07 5.51 -14.43
N THR A 86 17.96 6.22 -14.19
CA THR A 86 17.54 6.65 -12.85
C THR A 86 16.21 6.00 -12.50
N PHE A 87 16.15 5.27 -11.39
CA PHE A 87 14.90 4.80 -10.82
C PHE A 87 14.17 5.95 -10.11
N GLN A 88 12.88 6.09 -10.39
CA GLN A 88 12.00 7.06 -9.74
C GLN A 88 10.68 6.38 -9.39
N SER A 89 10.29 6.49 -8.14
CA SER A 89 9.00 6.04 -7.65
C SER A 89 8.43 7.05 -6.66
N ARG A 90 7.10 7.12 -6.60
CA ARG A 90 6.40 7.98 -5.66
C ARG A 90 5.19 7.25 -5.08
N THR A 91 5.11 7.26 -3.76
CA THR A 91 3.95 6.78 -3.01
C THR A 91 3.48 7.88 -2.07
N VAL A 92 2.18 8.09 -2.03
CA VAL A 92 1.52 9.09 -1.18
C VAL A 92 0.55 8.38 -0.25
N PHE A 93 0.72 8.62 1.05
CA PHE A 93 -0.19 8.20 2.10
C PHE A 93 -1.00 9.42 2.55
N ALA A 94 -2.30 9.42 2.27
CA ALA A 94 -3.21 10.49 2.67
C ALA A 94 -4.11 9.99 3.79
N PHE A 95 -4.05 10.66 4.94
CA PHE A 95 -4.84 10.33 6.12
C PHE A 95 -6.03 11.26 6.23
N SER A 96 -7.19 10.72 6.59
CA SER A 96 -8.41 11.47 6.84
C SER A 96 -9.29 10.76 7.87
N ILE A 97 -10.37 11.42 8.26
CA ILE A 97 -11.42 10.85 9.11
C ILE A 97 -12.73 10.92 8.34
N GLN A 98 -13.54 9.88 8.45
CA GLN A 98 -14.88 9.86 7.88
C GLN A 98 -15.75 10.90 8.58
N ASP A 99 -16.37 11.80 7.82
CA ASP A 99 -17.31 12.78 8.38
C ASP A 99 -18.61 12.07 8.81
N SER A 100 -18.81 11.97 10.11
CA SER A 100 -20.01 11.37 10.70
C SER A 100 -21.33 12.10 10.39
N LYS A 101 -21.27 13.24 9.67
CA LYS A 101 -22.43 14.08 9.34
C LYS A 101 -23.06 13.76 7.98
N LYS A 102 -22.44 12.98 7.10
CA LYS A 102 -23.00 12.72 5.74
C LYS A 102 -23.90 11.50 5.65
N ASP A 103 -23.83 10.55 6.59
CA ASP A 103 -24.61 9.31 6.50
C ASP A 103 -26.03 9.40 7.11
N LYS A 104 -26.43 10.56 7.66
CA LYS A 104 -27.78 10.77 8.21
C LYS A 104 -28.77 11.46 7.25
N ALA A 105 -28.35 11.78 6.02
CA ALA A 105 -29.18 12.50 5.05
C ALA A 105 -29.76 11.62 3.92
N SER A 106 -29.68 10.29 4.04
CA SER A 106 -30.24 9.35 3.06
C SER A 106 -31.00 8.23 3.78
N LYS A 107 -32.11 8.56 4.37
CA LYS A 107 -33.17 7.61 4.68
C LYS A 107 -34.51 8.22 4.33
#